data_8ebed690b9dc9dcb1ebe8f921a170efb
#
_entry.id   8ebed690b9dc9dcb1ebe8f921a170efb
#
_cell.length_a   1.000
_cell.length_b   1.000
_cell.length_c   1.000
_cell.angle_alpha   90.00
_cell.angle_beta   90.00
_cell.angle_gamma   90.00
#
_symmetry.space_group_name_H-M   'P 1'
#
loop_
_entity.id
_entity.type
_entity.pdbx_description
1 polymer ?
#
loop_
_entity_poly.entity_id
_entity_poly.type
_entity_poly.pdbx_seq_one_letter_code
_entity_poly.pdbx_strand_id
1 'polypeptide(L)'
;CKKNSKNWNCGVESTNFLKELIDNNKIECITKGKDRYNRFIGVCYKDNLDLNSAMVLNGWAIAYRYYSTDYIEEEEEAKQKKRGIWIGDFEEPYLFRKKNK
;
A
#
# COMPACT_ATOMS: atom_id res chain seq x y z
N CYS A 1 -11.11 6.46 -5.42
CA CYS A 1 -11.71 5.13 -5.47
C CYS A 1 -13.22 5.19 -5.68
N LYS A 2 -13.76 4.19 -6.34
CA LYS A 2 -15.19 4.06 -6.57
C LYS A 2 -15.70 2.72 -6.05
N LYS A 3 -16.88 2.74 -5.46
CA LYS A 3 -17.55 1.55 -4.96
C LYS A 3 -19.03 1.66 -5.38
N ASN A 4 -19.53 0.68 -6.14
CA ASN A 4 -20.89 0.72 -6.71
C ASN A 4 -21.13 2.02 -7.48
N SER A 5 -20.15 2.45 -8.29
CA SER A 5 -20.18 3.68 -9.10
C SER A 5 -20.21 4.98 -8.30
N LYS A 6 -20.00 4.92 -6.99
CA LYS A 6 -19.91 6.09 -6.11
C LYS A 6 -18.49 6.29 -5.61
N ASN A 7 -18.07 7.54 -5.49
CA ASN A 7 -16.78 7.86 -4.88
C ASN A 7 -16.80 7.52 -3.40
N TRP A 8 -15.69 6.99 -2.89
CA TRP A 8 -15.51 6.75 -1.46
C TRP A 8 -14.10 7.11 -1.03
N ASN A 9 -13.94 7.49 0.23
CA ASN A 9 -12.68 7.98 0.77
C ASN A 9 -11.75 6.82 1.16
N CYS A 10 -11.31 6.06 0.16
CA CYS A 10 -10.42 4.92 0.41
C CYS A 10 -9.09 5.35 1.05
N GLY A 11 -8.60 6.56 0.73
CA GLY A 11 -7.38 7.08 1.35
C GLY A 11 -7.53 7.31 2.85
N VAL A 12 -8.68 7.79 3.29
CA VAL A 12 -8.97 7.96 4.72
C VAL A 12 -9.00 6.60 5.42
N GLU A 13 -9.66 5.61 4.82
CA GLU A 13 -9.73 4.27 5.39
C GLU A 13 -8.36 3.60 5.44
N SER A 14 -7.53 3.79 4.40
CA SER A 14 -6.16 3.29 4.39
C SER A 14 -5.34 3.91 5.51
N THR A 15 -5.47 5.23 5.71
CA THR A 15 -4.78 5.95 6.78
C THR A 15 -5.21 5.43 8.15
N ASN A 16 -6.50 5.23 8.35
CA ASN A 16 -7.03 4.72 9.62
C ASN A 16 -6.56 3.30 9.89
N PHE A 17 -6.50 2.46 8.87
CA PHE A 17 -5.98 1.10 9.00
C PHE A 17 -4.52 1.13 9.48
N LEU A 18 -3.69 1.98 8.87
CA LEU A 18 -2.30 2.10 9.26
C LEU A 18 -2.16 2.62 10.70
N LYS A 19 -2.98 3.58 11.10
CA LYS A 19 -2.98 4.10 12.47
C LYS A 19 -3.33 3.01 13.49
N GLU A 20 -4.34 2.20 13.19
CA GLU A 20 -4.72 1.08 14.05
C GLU A 20 -3.61 0.04 14.14
N LEU A 21 -2.97 -0.24 13.01
CA LEU A 21 -1.88 -1.22 12.94
C LEU A 21 -0.70 -0.77 13.81
N ILE A 22 -0.37 0.51 13.78
CA ILE A 22 0.72 1.07 14.57
C ILE A 22 0.36 1.17 16.04
N ASP A 23 -0.83 1.71 16.37
CA ASP A 23 -1.43 1.77 17.71
C ASP A 23 -0.45 2.18 18.82
N ASN A 24 0.25 3.31 18.63
CA ASN A 24 1.22 3.85 19.59
C ASN A 24 2.39 2.92 19.92
N ASN A 25 2.60 1.87 19.12
CA ASN A 25 3.74 0.98 19.29
C ASN A 25 5.00 1.59 18.69
N LYS A 26 6.14 1.12 19.17
CA LYS A 26 7.43 1.54 18.64
C LYS A 26 7.64 0.92 17.26
N ILE A 27 7.98 1.76 16.28
CA ILE A 27 8.23 1.32 14.91
C ILE A 27 9.72 1.39 14.61
N GLU A 28 10.26 0.34 14.02
CA GLU A 28 11.64 0.29 13.57
C GLU A 28 11.67 0.30 12.04
N CYS A 29 12.47 1.20 11.47
CA CYS A 29 12.60 1.29 10.01
C CYS A 29 14.03 1.00 9.60
N ILE A 30 14.17 0.20 8.55
CA ILE A 30 15.47 -0.20 8.01
C ILE A 30 15.61 0.40 6.62
N THR A 31 16.73 1.11 6.38
CA THR A 31 17.03 1.69 5.08
C THR A 31 17.52 0.61 4.13
N LYS A 32 16.90 0.52 2.95
CA LYS A 32 17.24 -0.47 1.92
C LYS A 32 18.06 0.14 0.77
N GLY A 33 18.45 1.40 0.88
CA GLY A 33 19.17 2.10 -0.19
C GLY A 33 18.47 3.38 -0.59
N LYS A 34 18.76 3.85 -1.80
CA LYS A 34 18.17 5.09 -2.31
C LYS A 34 17.52 4.85 -3.68
N ASP A 35 16.47 5.61 -3.98
CA ASP A 35 15.87 5.60 -5.32
C ASP A 35 16.66 6.52 -6.27
N ARG A 36 16.21 6.60 -7.52
CA ARG A 36 16.87 7.43 -8.53
C ARG A 36 16.80 8.94 -8.25
N TYR A 37 15.94 9.35 -7.31
CA TYR A 37 15.82 10.76 -6.89
C TYR A 37 16.59 11.03 -5.60
N ASN A 38 17.46 10.10 -5.20
CA ASN A 38 18.30 10.21 -4.01
C ASN A 38 17.48 10.21 -2.70
N ARG A 39 16.29 9.64 -2.71
CA ARG A 39 15.46 9.47 -1.51
C ARG A 39 15.73 8.11 -0.89
N PHE A 40 15.81 8.05 0.44
CA PHE A 40 15.98 6.79 1.12
C PHE A 40 14.75 5.90 0.96
N ILE A 41 15.01 4.63 0.66
CA ILE A 41 13.97 3.59 0.61
C ILE A 41 14.07 2.81 1.91
N GLY A 42 12.95 2.65 2.60
CA GLY A 42 12.93 1.94 3.87
C GLY A 42 11.77 1.00 4.02
N VAL A 43 11.93 0.04 4.90
CA VAL A 43 10.86 -0.86 5.32
C VAL A 43 10.70 -0.71 6.82
N CYS A 44 9.46 -0.51 7.26
CA CYS A 44 9.17 -0.29 8.66
C CYS A 44 8.45 -1.49 9.26
N TYR A 45 8.81 -1.82 10.50
CA TYR A 45 8.31 -3.00 11.19
C TYR A 45 7.72 -2.62 12.55
N LYS A 46 6.64 -3.32 12.89
CA LYS A 46 6.09 -3.34 14.24
C LYS A 46 6.20 -4.78 14.72
N ASP A 47 7.04 -5.03 15.75
CA ASP A 47 7.22 -6.39 16.32
C ASP A 47 7.50 -7.44 15.24
N ASN A 48 8.43 -7.16 14.33
CA ASN A 48 8.80 -8.02 13.20
C ASN A 48 7.74 -8.11 12.10
N LEU A 49 6.64 -7.37 12.18
CA LEU A 49 5.65 -7.29 11.11
C LEU A 49 6.06 -6.21 10.12
N ASP A 50 6.28 -6.61 8.86
CA ASP A 50 6.52 -5.67 7.76
C ASP A 50 5.24 -4.89 7.50
N LEU A 51 5.24 -3.58 7.82
CA LEU A 51 4.06 -2.74 7.67
C LEU A 51 3.64 -2.59 6.20
N ASN A 52 4.60 -2.57 5.27
CA ASN A 52 4.28 -2.50 3.84
C ASN A 52 3.53 -3.75 3.41
N SER A 53 4.03 -4.93 3.81
CA SER A 53 3.38 -6.21 3.51
C SER A 53 1.94 -6.24 4.06
N ALA A 54 1.75 -5.80 5.31
CA ALA A 54 0.44 -5.78 5.94
C ALA A 54 -0.54 -4.87 5.19
N MET A 55 -0.08 -3.69 4.76
CA MET A 55 -0.92 -2.77 4.00
C MET A 55 -1.34 -3.36 2.65
N VAL A 56 -0.40 -3.98 1.93
CA VAL A 56 -0.69 -4.59 0.63
C VAL A 56 -1.61 -5.80 0.80
N LEU A 57 -1.32 -6.68 1.76
CA LEU A 57 -2.09 -7.89 2.00
C LEU A 57 -3.55 -7.59 2.36
N ASN A 58 -3.79 -6.50 3.09
CA ASN A 58 -5.13 -6.10 3.49
C ASN A 58 -5.80 -5.15 2.47
N GLY A 59 -5.15 -4.92 1.34
CA GLY A 59 -5.73 -4.19 0.23
C GLY A 59 -5.71 -2.67 0.37
N TRP A 60 -4.87 -2.11 1.25
CA TRP A 60 -4.78 -0.67 1.45
C TRP A 60 -3.58 -0.03 0.77
N ALA A 61 -2.79 -0.82 0.05
CA ALA A 61 -1.67 -0.34 -0.75
C ALA A 61 -1.48 -1.25 -1.96
N ILE A 62 -0.82 -0.71 -2.98
CA ILE A 62 -0.56 -1.42 -4.23
C ILE A 62 0.95 -1.68 -4.32
N ALA A 63 1.31 -2.89 -4.74
CA ALA A 63 2.71 -3.23 -5.01
C ALA A 63 3.21 -2.45 -6.23
N TYR A 64 4.28 -1.66 -6.07
CA TYR A 64 4.86 -0.91 -7.18
C TYR A 64 5.94 -1.75 -7.88
N ARG A 65 5.53 -2.46 -8.89
CA ARG A 65 6.33 -3.51 -9.57
C ARG A 65 7.58 -2.98 -10.27
N TYR A 66 7.64 -1.69 -10.55
CA TYR A 66 8.81 -1.07 -11.19
C TYR A 66 10.02 -1.00 -10.29
N TYR A 67 9.82 -1.01 -8.96
CA TYR A 67 10.91 -0.96 -7.99
C TYR A 67 11.22 -2.31 -7.39
N SER A 68 10.19 -3.13 -7.19
CA SER A 68 10.36 -4.37 -6.44
C SER A 68 9.23 -5.34 -6.73
N THR A 69 9.54 -6.63 -6.67
CA THR A 69 8.54 -7.70 -6.75
C THR A 69 8.17 -8.24 -5.36
N ASP A 70 8.68 -7.62 -4.29
CA ASP A 70 8.59 -8.15 -2.93
C ASP A 70 7.15 -8.31 -2.41
N TYR A 71 6.22 -7.49 -2.90
CA TYR A 71 4.85 -7.46 -2.38
C TYR A 71 3.80 -7.94 -3.38
N ILE A 72 4.22 -8.58 -4.48
CA ILE A 72 3.29 -9.03 -5.52
C ILE A 72 2.37 -10.13 -5.01
N GLU A 73 2.90 -11.07 -4.23
CA GLU A 73 2.08 -12.16 -3.68
C GLU A 73 0.99 -11.63 -2.74
N GLU A 74 1.32 -10.68 -1.88
CA GLU A 74 0.37 -10.05 -0.98
C GLU A 74 -0.71 -9.31 -1.76
N GLU A 75 -0.33 -8.59 -2.83
CA GLU A 75 -1.29 -7.89 -3.69
C GLU A 75 -2.24 -8.87 -4.37
N GLU A 76 -1.72 -9.96 -4.93
CA GLU A 76 -2.55 -10.95 -5.59
C GLU A 76 -3.56 -11.58 -4.62
N GLU A 77 -3.15 -11.87 -3.40
CA GLU A 77 -4.07 -12.40 -2.39
C GLU A 77 -5.16 -11.38 -2.05
N ALA A 78 -4.80 -10.12 -1.88
CA ALA A 78 -5.76 -9.06 -1.60
C ALA A 78 -6.77 -8.90 -2.74
N LYS A 79 -6.33 -8.99 -3.99
CA LYS A 79 -7.21 -8.95 -5.17
C LYS A 79 -8.20 -10.10 -5.17
N GLN A 80 -7.71 -11.31 -4.96
CA GLN A 80 -8.56 -12.50 -4.98
C GLN A 80 -9.63 -12.46 -3.91
N LYS A 81 -9.29 -11.95 -2.74
CA LYS A 81 -10.20 -11.87 -1.60
C LYS A 81 -10.98 -10.56 -1.55
N LYS A 82 -10.77 -9.68 -2.50
CA LYS A 82 -11.44 -8.37 -2.61
C LYS A 82 -11.33 -7.57 -1.30
N ARG A 83 -10.11 -7.50 -0.78
CA ARG A 83 -9.83 -6.76 0.44
C ARG A 83 -9.58 -5.28 0.16
N GLY A 84 -9.96 -4.40 1.11
CA GLY A 84 -9.66 -2.98 1.05
C GLY A 84 -10.12 -2.35 -0.26
N ILE A 85 -9.20 -1.70 -0.98
CA ILE A 85 -9.52 -1.01 -2.23
C ILE A 85 -9.97 -1.95 -3.36
N TRP A 86 -9.67 -3.25 -3.25
CA TRP A 86 -10.05 -4.24 -4.26
C TRP A 86 -11.54 -4.59 -4.23
N ILE A 87 -12.29 -4.09 -3.26
CA ILE A 87 -13.75 -4.25 -3.21
C ILE A 87 -14.45 -3.34 -4.22
N GLY A 88 -13.79 -2.26 -4.64
CA GLY A 88 -14.34 -1.29 -5.57
C GLY A 88 -13.45 -1.12 -6.79
N ASP A 89 -13.69 -0.06 -7.54
CA ASP A 89 -12.93 0.30 -8.72
C ASP A 89 -12.02 1.48 -8.45
N PHE A 90 -10.82 1.43 -9.00
CA PHE A 90 -9.88 2.54 -8.94
C PHE A 90 -8.90 2.43 -10.10
N GLU A 91 -8.26 3.54 -10.44
CA GLU A 91 -7.19 3.56 -11.41
C GLU A 91 -5.85 3.41 -10.65
N GLU A 92 -4.98 2.50 -11.09
CA GLU A 92 -3.69 2.33 -10.45
C GLU A 92 -2.90 3.65 -10.49
N PRO A 93 -2.25 4.04 -9.39
CA PRO A 93 -1.54 5.31 -9.30
C PRO A 93 -0.53 5.54 -10.43
N TYR A 94 0.16 4.47 -10.85
CA TYR A 94 1.11 4.56 -11.97
C TYR A 94 0.42 4.98 -13.25
N LEU A 95 -0.71 4.34 -13.59
CA LEU A 95 -1.47 4.66 -14.80
C LEU A 95 -2.08 6.05 -14.73
N PHE A 96 -2.58 6.43 -13.57
CA PHE A 96 -3.12 7.77 -13.35
C PHE A 96 -2.06 8.84 -13.59
N ARG A 97 -0.86 8.67 -13.02
CA ARG A 97 0.23 9.62 -13.21
C ARG A 97 0.67 9.71 -14.67
N LYS A 98 0.74 8.57 -15.36
CA LYS A 98 1.13 8.54 -16.77
C LYS A 98 0.10 9.26 -17.64
N LYS A 99 -1.17 9.07 -17.36
CA LYS A 99 -2.29 9.67 -18.10
C LYS A 99 -2.37 11.18 -17.93
N ASN A 100 -2.05 11.69 -16.74
CA ASN A 100 -2.18 13.08 -16.37
C ASN A 100 -0.85 13.85 -16.36
N LYS A 101 0.13 13.35 -17.08
CA LYS A 101 1.47 13.93 -17.16
C LYS A 101 1.52 15.10 -18.14
#